data_6b224e87a430b426a40bad42142e59ba
#
_entry.id   6b224e87a430b426a40bad42142e59ba
#
_cell.length_a   1.000
_cell.length_b   1.000
_cell.length_c   1.000
_cell.angle_alpha   90.00
_cell.angle_beta   90.00
_cell.angle_gamma   90.00
#
_symmetry.space_group_name_H-M   'P 1'
#
loop_
_entity.id
_entity.type
_entity.pdbx_description
1 polymer ?
#
loop_
_entity_poly.entity_id
_entity_poly.type
_entity_poly.pdbx_seq_one_letter_code
_entity_poly.pdbx_strand_id
1 'polypeptide(L)'
;MDDDLLNRIRGTVRTVPDFPIEGIMFRDITPVLGEPGLLSSITGRFAEDLQKLGWEPEAVVGPEARGFIFGPLLAERLGCAFVPVRKPGKLPSSTRRVEYSLEYGSNALEIHEDAI
;
A
#
# COMPACT_ATOMS: atom_id res chain seq x y z
N MET A 1 18.57 -8.41 2.33
CA MET A 1 17.66 -8.14 1.22
C MET A 1 18.15 -8.80 -0.04
N ASP A 2 17.25 -9.31 -0.84
CA ASP A 2 17.58 -9.83 -2.15
C ASP A 2 17.93 -8.66 -3.09
N ASP A 3 19.20 -8.55 -3.45
CA ASP A 3 19.68 -7.45 -4.29
C ASP A 3 19.09 -7.52 -5.70
N ASP A 4 18.80 -8.73 -6.20
CA ASP A 4 18.19 -8.89 -7.53
C ASP A 4 16.78 -8.32 -7.56
N LEU A 5 15.97 -8.59 -6.54
CA LEU A 5 14.63 -8.03 -6.46
C LEU A 5 14.67 -6.51 -6.35
N LEU A 6 15.54 -6.00 -5.50
CA LEU A 6 15.68 -4.55 -5.33
C LEU A 6 16.12 -3.88 -6.63
N ASN A 7 17.06 -4.48 -7.34
CA ASN A 7 17.55 -3.96 -8.61
C ASN A 7 16.46 -4.01 -9.69
N ARG A 8 15.64 -5.07 -9.72
CA ARG A 8 14.49 -5.13 -10.63
C ARG A 8 13.49 -4.01 -10.36
N ILE A 9 13.19 -3.76 -9.09
CA ILE A 9 12.27 -2.69 -8.70
C ILE A 9 12.84 -1.33 -9.14
N ARG A 10 14.10 -1.06 -8.80
CA ARG A 10 14.76 0.20 -9.18
C ARG A 10 14.78 0.43 -10.68
N GLY A 11 15.04 -0.63 -11.44
CA GLY A 11 15.07 -0.55 -12.90
C GLY A 11 13.71 -0.43 -13.55
N THR A 12 12.64 -0.73 -12.81
CA THR A 12 11.27 -0.76 -13.33
C THR A 12 10.49 0.49 -12.95
N VAL A 13 10.73 1.06 -11.77
CA VAL A 13 10.08 2.31 -11.35
C VAL A 13 10.45 3.44 -12.32
N ARG A 14 9.44 4.18 -12.77
CA ARG A 14 9.63 5.30 -13.68
C ARG A 14 9.74 6.60 -12.90
N THR A 15 10.68 7.45 -13.29
CA THR A 15 10.77 8.81 -12.75
C THR A 15 10.11 9.77 -13.73
N VAL A 16 9.14 10.54 -13.24
CA VAL A 16 8.45 11.57 -14.04
C VAL A 16 8.81 12.92 -13.44
N PRO A 17 9.62 13.73 -14.15
CA PRO A 17 9.96 15.06 -13.66
C PRO A 17 8.76 15.98 -13.76
N ASP A 18 8.67 16.93 -12.84
CA ASP A 18 7.65 17.98 -12.81
C ASP A 18 6.21 17.43 -12.80
N PHE A 19 5.98 16.42 -11.97
CA PHE A 19 4.66 15.84 -11.78
C PHE A 19 4.35 15.66 -10.29
N PRO A 20 3.14 16.01 -9.83
CA PRO A 20 2.05 16.66 -10.55
C PRO A 20 2.26 18.15 -10.83
N ILE A 21 3.30 18.74 -10.25
CA ILE A 21 3.67 20.13 -10.44
C ILE A 21 5.16 20.27 -10.67
N GLU A 22 5.57 21.42 -11.19
CA GLU A 22 6.99 21.74 -11.41
C GLU A 22 7.81 21.59 -10.12
N GLY A 23 9.00 21.03 -10.24
CA GLY A 23 9.95 20.83 -9.15
C GLY A 23 9.81 19.50 -8.41
N ILE A 24 8.78 18.71 -8.70
CA ILE A 24 8.57 17.41 -8.08
C ILE A 24 9.02 16.29 -9.01
N MET A 25 9.93 15.46 -8.51
CA MET A 25 10.37 14.24 -9.19
C MET A 25 9.49 13.09 -8.72
N PHE A 26 8.48 12.76 -9.49
CA PHE A 26 7.52 11.71 -9.13
C PHE A 26 8.08 10.33 -9.45
N ARG A 27 7.97 9.42 -8.49
CA ARG A 27 8.35 8.02 -8.68
C ARG A 27 7.09 7.23 -8.98
N ASP A 28 6.95 6.81 -10.23
CA ASP A 28 5.77 6.11 -10.72
C ASP A 28 5.99 4.60 -10.64
N ILE A 29 5.15 3.93 -9.85
CA ILE A 29 5.22 2.47 -9.68
C ILE A 29 4.39 1.72 -10.71
N THR A 30 3.66 2.41 -11.58
CA THR A 30 2.81 1.74 -12.58
C THR A 30 3.56 0.70 -13.41
N PRO A 31 4.79 0.94 -13.87
CA PRO A 31 5.53 -0.08 -14.58
C PRO A 31 5.82 -1.35 -13.77
N VAL A 32 5.93 -1.21 -12.44
CA VAL A 32 6.08 -2.36 -11.53
C VAL A 32 4.84 -3.25 -11.61
N LEU A 33 3.67 -2.64 -11.66
CA LEU A 33 2.40 -3.36 -11.75
C LEU A 33 2.26 -4.09 -13.09
N GLY A 34 2.86 -3.55 -14.13
CA GLY A 34 2.81 -4.10 -15.48
C GLY A 34 3.79 -5.23 -15.76
N GLU A 35 4.73 -5.49 -14.86
CA GLU A 35 5.70 -6.57 -15.06
C GLU A 35 5.20 -7.87 -14.43
N PRO A 36 4.89 -8.89 -15.23
CA PRO A 36 4.38 -10.16 -14.70
C PRO A 36 5.31 -10.76 -13.64
N GLY A 37 4.72 -11.15 -12.52
CA GLY A 37 5.44 -11.80 -11.43
C GLY A 37 6.14 -10.85 -10.45
N LEU A 38 6.31 -9.57 -10.79
CA LEU A 38 7.04 -8.65 -9.90
C LEU A 38 6.24 -8.34 -8.63
N LEU A 39 4.94 -8.10 -8.74
CA LEU A 39 4.09 -7.92 -7.54
C LEU A 39 4.14 -9.12 -6.62
N SER A 40 4.10 -10.32 -7.19
CA SER A 40 4.19 -11.55 -6.40
C SER A 40 5.54 -11.64 -5.67
N SER A 41 6.61 -11.28 -6.33
CA SER A 41 7.94 -11.27 -5.72
C SER A 41 8.03 -10.25 -4.58
N ILE A 42 7.46 -9.06 -4.77
CA ILE A 42 7.45 -8.01 -3.74
C ILE A 42 6.64 -8.44 -2.52
N THR A 43 5.42 -8.92 -2.73
CA THR A 43 4.56 -9.33 -1.62
C THR A 43 5.10 -10.58 -0.91
N GLY A 44 5.73 -11.47 -1.65
CA GLY A 44 6.44 -12.61 -1.07
C GLY A 44 7.58 -12.16 -0.16
N ARG A 45 8.31 -11.13 -0.56
CA ARG A 45 9.39 -10.57 0.26
C ARG A 45 8.86 -9.90 1.53
N PHE A 46 7.75 -9.17 1.44
CA PHE A 46 7.11 -8.62 2.63
C PHE A 46 6.73 -9.73 3.62
N ALA A 47 6.13 -10.80 3.11
CA ALA A 47 5.75 -11.94 3.96
C ALA A 47 6.96 -12.60 4.62
N GLU A 48 8.05 -12.77 3.88
CA GLU A 48 9.29 -13.31 4.43
C GLU A 48 9.87 -12.43 5.53
N ASP A 49 9.88 -11.12 5.33
CA ASP A 49 10.41 -10.17 6.31
C ASP A 49 9.58 -10.19 7.59
N LEU A 50 8.25 -10.28 7.49
CA LEU A 50 7.37 -10.39 8.64
C LEU A 50 7.63 -11.69 9.39
N GLN A 51 7.83 -12.79 8.67
CA GLN A 51 8.12 -14.08 9.27
C GLN A 51 9.46 -14.04 10.03
N LYS A 52 10.48 -13.42 9.44
CA LYS A 52 11.77 -13.25 10.10
C LYS A 52 11.69 -12.41 11.38
N LEU A 53 10.77 -11.44 11.41
CA LEU A 53 10.51 -10.62 12.59
C LEU A 53 9.66 -11.36 13.64
N GLY A 54 9.13 -12.53 13.32
CA GLY A 54 8.24 -13.26 14.21
C GLY A 54 6.84 -12.66 14.31
N TRP A 55 6.43 -11.85 13.35
CA TRP A 55 5.11 -11.23 13.34
C TRP A 55 4.07 -12.15 12.71
N GLU A 56 2.92 -12.27 13.36
CA GLU A 56 1.78 -13.03 12.88
C GLU A 56 0.55 -12.12 12.79
N PRO A 57 0.49 -11.25 11.77
CA PRO A 57 -0.62 -10.29 11.68
C PRO A 57 -1.96 -10.99 11.45
N GLU A 58 -3.00 -10.48 12.09
CA GLU A 58 -4.37 -10.94 11.92
C GLU A 58 -5.11 -10.16 10.83
N ALA A 59 -4.56 -9.01 10.45
CA ALA A 59 -5.11 -8.18 9.38
C ALA A 59 -4.01 -7.34 8.75
N VAL A 60 -4.17 -7.09 7.47
CA VAL A 60 -3.38 -6.10 6.73
C VAL A 60 -4.30 -4.91 6.46
N VAL A 61 -3.86 -3.73 6.80
CA VAL A 61 -4.63 -2.50 6.62
C VAL A 61 -3.98 -1.70 5.50
N GLY A 62 -4.77 -1.26 4.54
CA GLY A 62 -4.26 -0.50 3.42
C GLY A 62 -5.14 0.69 3.04
N PRO A 63 -4.54 1.90 2.95
CA PRO A 63 -5.27 3.06 2.50
C PRO A 63 -5.42 3.10 0.98
N GLU A 64 -6.49 3.73 0.50
CA GLU A 64 -6.66 3.95 -0.94
C GLU A 64 -5.52 4.82 -1.48
N ALA A 65 -5.03 4.67 -2.67
CA ALA A 65 -5.39 3.62 -3.61
C ALA A 65 -4.29 2.56 -3.67
N ARG A 66 -3.02 2.93 -3.43
CA ARG A 66 -1.86 2.04 -3.53
C ARG A 66 -1.91 0.89 -2.52
N GLY A 67 -2.46 1.15 -1.34
CA GLY A 67 -2.66 0.11 -0.35
C GLY A 67 -3.60 -1.00 -0.80
N PHE A 68 -4.47 -0.71 -1.76
CA PHE A 68 -5.39 -1.70 -2.33
C PHE A 68 -4.70 -2.62 -3.34
N ILE A 69 -3.51 -2.25 -3.78
CA ILE A 69 -2.72 -3.08 -4.70
C ILE A 69 -1.90 -4.10 -3.92
N PHE A 70 -1.12 -3.63 -2.96
CA PHE A 70 -0.21 -4.50 -2.21
C PHE A 70 -0.88 -5.19 -1.03
N GLY A 71 -1.81 -4.51 -0.37
CA GLY A 71 -2.44 -4.99 0.84
C GLY A 71 -3.18 -6.31 0.68
N PRO A 72 -4.11 -6.42 -0.28
CA PRO A 72 -4.84 -7.68 -0.49
C PRO A 72 -3.94 -8.85 -0.85
N LEU A 73 -2.91 -8.61 -1.68
CA LEU A 73 -1.97 -9.66 -2.06
C LEU A 73 -1.16 -10.16 -0.86
N LEU A 74 -0.75 -9.23 0.00
CA LEU A 74 -0.03 -9.59 1.22
C LEU A 74 -0.94 -10.33 2.19
N ALA A 75 -2.16 -9.86 2.39
CA ALA A 75 -3.13 -10.51 3.26
C ALA A 75 -3.40 -11.94 2.81
N GLU A 76 -3.58 -12.15 1.53
CA GLU A 76 -3.80 -13.48 0.96
C GLU A 76 -2.62 -14.41 1.22
N ARG A 77 -1.39 -13.91 1.06
CA ARG A 77 -0.19 -14.71 1.37
C ARG A 77 -0.09 -15.07 2.85
N LEU A 78 -0.46 -14.15 3.72
CA LEU A 78 -0.39 -14.36 5.16
C LEU A 78 -1.59 -15.15 5.70
N GLY A 79 -2.62 -15.36 4.89
CA GLY A 79 -3.83 -16.03 5.33
C GLY A 79 -4.65 -15.23 6.33
N CYS A 80 -4.64 -13.91 6.22
CA CYS A 80 -5.35 -13.00 7.12
C CYS A 80 -6.28 -12.05 6.35
N ALA A 81 -7.01 -11.22 7.09
CA ALA A 81 -7.95 -10.27 6.52
C ALA A 81 -7.24 -9.07 5.88
N PHE A 82 -7.90 -8.47 4.90
CA PHE A 82 -7.52 -7.14 4.42
C PHE A 82 -8.58 -6.13 4.83
N VAL A 83 -8.16 -5.02 5.40
CA VAL A 83 -9.04 -3.96 5.88
C VAL A 83 -8.76 -2.69 5.07
N PRO A 84 -9.71 -2.24 4.26
CA PRO A 84 -9.54 -1.00 3.52
C PRO A 84 -9.73 0.22 4.42
N VAL A 85 -8.86 1.20 4.23
CA VAL A 85 -8.96 2.54 4.83
C VAL A 85 -9.23 3.51 3.71
N ARG A 86 -10.26 4.34 3.85
CA ARG A 86 -10.69 5.20 2.78
C ARG A 86 -10.94 6.62 3.25
N LYS A 87 -11.00 7.54 2.30
CA LYS A 87 -11.43 8.92 2.55
C LYS A 87 -12.89 8.94 2.94
N PRO A 88 -13.34 10.02 3.62
CA PRO A 88 -14.71 10.09 4.13
C PRO A 88 -15.78 9.85 3.07
N GLY A 89 -16.82 9.14 3.45
CA GLY A 89 -17.98 8.89 2.58
C GLY A 89 -17.82 7.77 1.57
N LYS A 90 -16.71 7.05 1.56
CA LYS A 90 -16.46 5.98 0.60
C LYS A 90 -16.85 4.58 1.09
N LEU A 91 -16.92 4.39 2.40
CA LEU A 91 -17.29 3.11 2.98
C LEU A 91 -18.79 3.04 3.25
N PRO A 92 -19.46 1.93 2.90
CA PRO A 92 -20.92 1.86 2.90
C PRO A 92 -21.56 1.56 4.24
N SER A 93 -20.81 1.16 5.25
CA SER A 93 -21.33 0.82 6.59
C SER A 93 -20.79 1.79 7.63
N SER A 94 -21.13 1.57 8.90
CA SER A 94 -20.70 2.44 10.00
C SER A 94 -19.16 2.47 10.09
N THR A 95 -18.62 3.67 10.27
CA THR A 95 -17.17 3.89 10.26
C THR A 95 -16.69 4.52 11.55
N ARG A 96 -15.40 4.33 11.80
CA ARG A 96 -14.62 5.14 12.73
C ARG A 96 -13.70 6.01 11.93
N ARG A 97 -13.49 7.24 12.39
CA ARG A 97 -12.82 8.28 11.63
C ARG A 97 -11.68 8.88 12.43
N VAL A 98 -10.56 9.11 11.74
CA VAL A 98 -9.43 9.87 12.27
C VAL A 98 -9.20 11.06 11.36
N GLU A 99 -9.18 12.24 11.95
CA GLU A 99 -8.84 13.47 11.24
C GLU A 99 -7.36 13.75 11.38
N TYR A 100 -6.78 14.32 10.33
CA TYR A 100 -5.39 14.76 10.34
C TYR A 100 -5.25 16.11 9.67
N SER A 101 -4.28 16.90 10.14
CA SER A 101 -4.03 18.22 9.61
C SER A 101 -3.01 18.18 8.49
N LEU A 102 -3.30 18.92 7.44
CA LEU A 102 -2.40 19.18 6.33
C LEU A 102 -1.91 20.62 6.42
N GLU A 103 -0.86 20.95 5.65
CA GLU A 103 -0.35 22.32 5.58
C GLU A 103 -1.42 23.31 5.12
N TYR A 104 -2.34 22.85 4.28
CA TYR A 104 -3.40 23.69 3.69
C TYR A 104 -4.80 23.21 4.06
N GLY A 105 -4.99 22.76 5.31
CA GLY A 105 -6.30 22.31 5.75
C GLY A 105 -6.22 21.00 6.52
N SER A 106 -7.32 20.25 6.47
CA SER A 106 -7.41 18.94 7.14
C SER A 106 -8.06 17.92 6.23
N ASN A 107 -7.81 16.67 6.52
CA ASN A 107 -8.47 15.57 5.86
C ASN A 107 -8.73 14.48 6.89
N ALA A 108 -9.36 13.39 6.49
CA ALA A 108 -9.70 12.30 7.39
C ALA A 108 -9.58 10.97 6.67
N LEU A 109 -9.45 9.92 7.45
CA LEU A 109 -9.50 8.54 6.97
C LEU A 109 -10.52 7.79 7.81
N GLU A 110 -11.20 6.85 7.18
CA GLU A 110 -12.23 6.04 7.80
C GLU A 110 -11.95 4.55 7.62
N ILE A 111 -12.34 3.79 8.61
CA ILE A 111 -12.31 2.33 8.60
C ILE A 111 -13.70 1.86 9.05
N HIS A 112 -14.16 0.70 8.55
CA HIS A 112 -15.39 0.13 9.05
C HIS A 112 -15.28 -0.15 10.54
N GLU A 113 -16.34 0.16 11.28
CA GLU A 113 -16.37 -0.02 12.74
C GLU A 113 -16.19 -1.47 13.15
N ASP A 114 -16.67 -2.41 12.34
CA ASP A 114 -16.58 -3.84 12.58
C ASP A 114 -15.37 -4.53 11.94
N ALA A 115 -14.42 -3.77 11.40
CA ALA A 115 -13.31 -4.35 10.64
C ALA A 115 -12.26 -5.03 11.53
N ILE A 116 -12.14 -4.60 12.77
CA ILE A 116 -11.14 -5.12 13.71
C ILE A 116 -11.80 -5.40 15.06
#